data_9c25012cf14f0be4ef9c929499d2d023
#
_entry.id   9c25012cf14f0be4ef9c929499d2d023
#
_cell.length_a   1.000
_cell.length_b   1.000
_cell.length_c   1.000
_cell.angle_alpha   90.00
_cell.angle_beta   90.00
_cell.angle_gamma   90.00
#
_symmetry.space_group_name_H-M   'P 1'
#
loop_
_entity.id
_entity.type
_entity.pdbx_description
1 polymer ?
#
loop_
_entity_poly.entity_id
_entity_poly.type
_entity_poly.pdbx_seq_one_letter_code
_entity_poly.pdbx_strand_id
1 'polypeptide(L)'
;AAITPVKNITNDTTVNLVIELRELNRREILSSGGYYPVIVNEGIMPVNALGGDVAWKDRRVFNSAANFEIRSSLAFPLETGYQFPRATVDVLFSNQWILGLRIPTEMSGFFQSFRNYEQDDGIYRYGFQLANILQLDERSYIRTILRWELFDDKKRDDKNDIENRSFRIVGRLDRANNPLYPSRGYVLNTELISVGGLLRGNRTYQKIDTGIQ
;
A
#
# COMPACT_ATOMS: atom_id res chain seq x y z
N ALA A 1 -16.35 -14.33 5.64
CA ALA A 1 -17.64 -14.79 6.15
C ALA A 1 -18.72 -14.35 5.16
N ALA A 2 -19.54 -15.29 4.70
CA ALA A 2 -20.73 -14.97 3.92
C ALA A 2 -21.93 -15.00 4.88
N ILE A 3 -22.76 -13.97 4.84
CA ILE A 3 -23.98 -13.89 5.61
C ILE A 3 -25.13 -13.96 4.60
N THR A 4 -25.87 -15.06 4.63
CA THR A 4 -27.00 -15.26 3.71
C THR A 4 -28.30 -15.31 4.53
N PRO A 5 -29.21 -14.35 4.38
CA PRO A 5 -30.53 -14.44 5.00
C PRO A 5 -31.34 -15.50 4.29
N VAL A 6 -31.81 -16.49 5.03
CA VAL A 6 -32.73 -17.53 4.53
C VAL A 6 -34.13 -17.21 5.06
N LYS A 7 -35.05 -16.88 4.15
CA LYS A 7 -36.45 -16.63 4.49
C LYS A 7 -37.11 -17.96 4.89
N ASN A 8 -37.65 -18.00 6.10
CA ASN A 8 -38.41 -19.16 6.56
C ASN A 8 -39.83 -19.13 5.97
N ILE A 9 -40.16 -20.13 5.16
CA ILE A 9 -41.43 -20.18 4.40
C ILE A 9 -42.66 -20.44 5.33
N THR A 10 -42.43 -20.88 6.55
CA THR A 10 -43.49 -21.29 7.50
C THR A 10 -43.93 -20.21 8.46
N ASN A 11 -43.21 -19.12 8.60
CA ASN A 11 -43.61 -18.04 9.53
C ASN A 11 -43.13 -16.70 9.01
N ASP A 12 -44.01 -15.80 8.67
CA ASP A 12 -43.72 -14.52 7.98
C ASP A 12 -42.96 -13.50 8.84
N THR A 13 -42.72 -13.81 10.12
CA THR A 13 -42.13 -12.89 11.10
C THR A 13 -40.70 -13.25 11.54
N THR A 14 -40.16 -14.39 11.12
CA THR A 14 -38.80 -14.82 11.52
C THR A 14 -37.90 -15.06 10.32
N VAL A 15 -36.74 -14.44 10.34
CA VAL A 15 -35.68 -14.67 9.35
C VAL A 15 -34.57 -15.48 10.02
N ASN A 16 -34.28 -16.66 9.47
CA ASN A 16 -33.12 -17.43 9.89
C ASN A 16 -31.86 -16.85 9.25
N LEU A 17 -30.90 -16.49 10.05
CA LEU A 17 -29.59 -16.03 9.59
C LEU A 17 -28.62 -17.20 9.61
N VAL A 18 -28.19 -17.65 8.43
CA VAL A 18 -27.12 -18.66 8.30
C VAL A 18 -25.81 -17.93 8.13
N ILE A 19 -24.89 -18.10 9.06
CA ILE A 19 -23.55 -17.52 9.03
C ILE A 19 -22.58 -18.68 8.70
N GLU A 20 -22.09 -18.69 7.48
CA GLU A 20 -21.00 -19.62 7.10
C GLU A 20 -19.66 -18.96 7.40
N LEU A 21 -18.92 -19.56 8.34
CA LEU A 21 -17.56 -19.16 8.67
C LEU A 21 -16.58 -20.12 8.01
N ARG A 22 -15.78 -19.62 7.07
CA ARG A 22 -14.64 -20.35 6.52
C ARG A 22 -13.36 -19.80 7.15
N GLU A 23 -12.69 -20.63 7.91
CA GLU A 23 -11.37 -20.29 8.43
C GLU A 23 -10.35 -20.28 7.28
N LEU A 24 -9.62 -19.16 7.17
CA LEU A 24 -8.47 -19.08 6.28
C LEU A 24 -7.25 -19.68 6.97
N ASN A 25 -6.37 -20.28 6.21
CA ASN A 25 -5.10 -20.78 6.72
C ASN A 25 -4.35 -19.64 7.41
N ARG A 26 -3.83 -19.91 8.60
CA ARG A 26 -3.03 -18.93 9.35
C ARG A 26 -1.83 -18.48 8.54
N ARG A 27 -1.13 -19.42 7.93
CA ARG A 27 0.05 -19.17 7.10
C ARG A 27 -0.21 -19.57 5.67
N GLU A 28 0.30 -18.77 4.77
CA GLU A 28 0.14 -18.97 3.34
C GLU A 28 1.44 -18.58 2.63
N ILE A 29 1.83 -19.40 1.67
CA ILE A 29 2.91 -19.08 0.74
C ILE A 29 2.28 -19.02 -0.64
N LEU A 30 2.50 -17.93 -1.33
CA LEU A 30 2.11 -17.72 -2.71
C LEU A 30 3.37 -17.57 -3.53
N SER A 31 3.43 -18.23 -4.68
CA SER A 31 4.53 -18.06 -5.62
C SER A 31 3.99 -18.00 -7.02
N SER A 32 4.54 -17.13 -7.83
CA SER A 32 4.29 -17.11 -9.25
C SER A 32 5.60 -16.91 -10.02
N GLY A 33 5.60 -17.26 -11.30
CA GLY A 33 6.74 -17.07 -12.17
C GLY A 33 6.32 -17.17 -13.61
N GLY A 34 7.07 -16.50 -14.47
CA GLY A 34 6.76 -16.50 -15.90
C GLY A 34 7.40 -15.37 -16.66
N TYR A 35 6.85 -15.19 -17.82
CA TYR A 35 7.21 -14.12 -18.74
C TYR A 35 6.16 -13.00 -18.65
N TYR A 36 6.58 -11.78 -18.35
CA TYR A 36 5.67 -10.65 -18.23
C TYR A 36 6.37 -9.30 -18.51
N PRO A 37 5.62 -8.30 -18.96
CA PRO A 37 6.19 -6.98 -19.17
C PRO A 37 6.49 -6.29 -17.83
N VAL A 38 7.68 -5.69 -17.72
CA VAL A 38 8.13 -4.91 -16.56
C VAL A 38 8.31 -3.46 -16.98
N ILE A 39 7.73 -2.54 -16.22
CA ILE A 39 8.02 -1.11 -16.38
C ILE A 39 9.38 -0.86 -15.74
N VAL A 40 10.34 -0.50 -16.53
CA VAL A 40 11.74 -0.31 -16.09
C VAL A 40 11.97 1.14 -15.66
N ASN A 41 11.26 2.10 -16.28
CA ASN A 41 11.30 3.51 -15.89
C ASN A 41 9.93 4.15 -16.16
N GLU A 42 9.55 5.16 -15.36
CA GLU A 42 8.31 5.92 -15.58
C GLU A 42 8.36 6.64 -16.94
N GLY A 43 7.37 6.37 -17.79
CA GLY A 43 7.27 6.98 -19.14
C GLY A 43 7.89 6.18 -20.28
N ILE A 44 8.49 5.02 -20.03
CA ILE A 44 9.05 4.13 -21.06
C ILE A 44 8.13 2.92 -21.28
N MET A 45 8.13 2.39 -22.50
CA MET A 45 7.40 1.17 -22.83
C MET A 45 7.86 0.01 -21.93
N PRO A 46 6.91 -0.85 -21.49
CA PRO A 46 7.25 -2.02 -20.70
C PRO A 46 8.20 -2.94 -21.49
N VAL A 47 9.23 -3.41 -20.81
CA VAL A 47 10.23 -4.34 -21.33
C VAL A 47 9.84 -5.75 -20.94
N ASN A 48 9.98 -6.68 -21.85
CA ASN A 48 9.73 -8.09 -21.59
C ASN A 48 10.77 -8.66 -20.62
N ALA A 49 10.31 -9.33 -19.57
CA ALA A 49 11.16 -9.89 -18.54
C ALA A 49 10.75 -11.32 -18.19
N LEU A 50 11.72 -12.11 -17.79
CA LEU A 50 11.50 -13.39 -17.12
C LEU A 50 11.69 -13.18 -15.62
N GLY A 51 10.74 -13.63 -14.82
CA GLY A 51 10.85 -13.43 -13.39
C GLY A 51 9.85 -14.23 -12.57
N GLY A 52 9.82 -13.93 -11.29
CA GLY A 52 8.89 -14.55 -10.36
C GLY A 52 8.75 -13.75 -9.07
N ASP A 53 7.73 -14.09 -8.32
CA ASP A 53 7.48 -13.55 -6.99
C ASP A 53 7.17 -14.66 -5.99
N VAL A 54 7.51 -14.37 -4.75
CA VAL A 54 7.16 -15.21 -3.60
C VAL A 54 6.63 -14.30 -2.51
N ALA A 55 5.49 -14.66 -1.95
CA ALA A 55 4.92 -13.99 -0.79
C ALA A 55 4.67 -15.00 0.33
N TRP A 56 5.06 -14.64 1.54
CA TRP A 56 4.73 -15.36 2.76
C TRP A 56 3.86 -14.48 3.64
N LYS A 57 2.78 -15.04 4.16
CA LYS A 57 1.80 -14.32 4.97
C LYS A 57 1.46 -15.11 6.23
N ASP A 58 1.47 -14.45 7.39
CA ASP A 58 0.92 -14.95 8.66
C ASP A 58 -0.21 -14.01 9.12
N ARG A 59 -1.43 -14.56 9.27
CA ARG A 59 -2.63 -13.79 9.63
C ARG A 59 -2.87 -13.66 11.13
N ARG A 60 -2.01 -14.26 11.95
CA ARG A 60 -2.15 -14.27 13.41
C ARG A 60 -0.78 -14.13 14.09
N VAL A 61 -0.08 -13.06 13.78
CA VAL A 61 1.20 -12.78 14.42
C VAL A 61 1.00 -12.51 15.90
N PHE A 62 1.81 -13.14 16.75
CA PHE A 62 1.72 -13.06 18.22
C PHE A 62 0.34 -13.45 18.79
N ASN A 63 -0.40 -14.38 18.13
CA ASN A 63 -1.76 -14.77 18.49
C ASN A 63 -2.76 -13.60 18.54
N SER A 64 -2.45 -12.52 17.86
CA SER A 64 -3.32 -11.35 17.72
C SER A 64 -3.99 -11.32 16.33
N ALA A 65 -4.90 -10.39 16.10
CA ALA A 65 -5.48 -10.14 14.79
C ALA A 65 -4.53 -9.38 13.84
N ALA A 66 -3.24 -9.38 14.14
CA ALA A 66 -2.22 -8.75 13.31
C ALA A 66 -1.83 -9.65 12.14
N ASN A 67 -1.62 -9.04 10.98
CA ASN A 67 -1.12 -9.70 9.79
C ASN A 67 0.33 -9.28 9.54
N PHE A 68 1.11 -10.24 9.08
CA PHE A 68 2.47 -9.99 8.60
C PHE A 68 2.63 -10.62 7.22
N GLU A 69 3.23 -9.89 6.30
CA GLU A 69 3.47 -10.34 4.94
C GLU A 69 4.86 -9.91 4.50
N ILE A 70 5.61 -10.84 3.90
CA ILE A 70 6.83 -10.53 3.17
C ILE A 70 6.58 -10.95 1.73
N ARG A 71 6.83 -10.03 0.81
CA ARG A 71 6.78 -10.28 -0.62
C ARG A 71 8.13 -9.96 -1.24
N SER A 72 8.63 -10.85 -2.08
CA SER A 72 9.84 -10.62 -2.85
C SER A 72 9.56 -10.93 -4.31
N SER A 73 10.03 -10.07 -5.20
CA SER A 73 9.97 -10.31 -6.65
C SER A 73 11.34 -10.06 -7.28
N LEU A 74 11.62 -10.84 -8.34
CA LEU A 74 12.83 -10.71 -9.14
C LEU A 74 12.45 -10.84 -10.61
N ALA A 75 12.90 -9.90 -11.43
CA ALA A 75 12.64 -9.89 -12.85
C ALA A 75 13.92 -9.55 -13.62
N PHE A 76 14.21 -10.35 -14.63
CA PHE A 76 15.35 -10.19 -15.54
C PHE A 76 14.81 -9.72 -16.89
N PRO A 77 15.07 -8.46 -17.30
CA PRO A 77 14.75 -7.98 -18.63
C PRO A 77 15.46 -8.82 -19.69
N LEU A 78 14.75 -9.14 -20.77
CA LEU A 78 15.28 -9.99 -21.86
C LEU A 78 15.78 -9.18 -23.04
N GLU A 79 15.53 -7.88 -23.07
CA GLU A 79 15.99 -7.02 -24.17
C GLU A 79 17.45 -6.62 -23.99
N THR A 80 18.17 -6.60 -25.10
CA THR A 80 19.57 -6.15 -25.14
C THR A 80 19.66 -4.67 -24.74
N GLY A 81 20.48 -4.36 -23.77
CA GLY A 81 20.58 -3.02 -23.18
C GLY A 81 19.96 -2.91 -21.78
N TYR A 82 19.21 -3.92 -21.34
CA TYR A 82 18.57 -3.94 -20.02
C TYR A 82 19.14 -5.09 -19.17
N GLN A 83 20.39 -4.96 -18.77
CA GLN A 83 21.08 -6.05 -18.06
C GLN A 83 20.87 -6.06 -16.54
N PHE A 84 20.28 -5.00 -15.98
CA PHE A 84 20.12 -4.90 -14.55
C PHE A 84 18.80 -5.55 -14.08
N PRO A 85 18.83 -6.54 -13.18
CA PRO A 85 17.62 -7.16 -12.67
C PRO A 85 16.83 -6.18 -11.80
N ARG A 86 15.51 -6.21 -11.96
CA ARG A 86 14.61 -5.54 -11.04
C ARG A 86 14.31 -6.47 -9.88
N ALA A 87 14.66 -6.06 -8.69
CA ALA A 87 14.33 -6.77 -7.47
C ALA A 87 13.48 -5.88 -6.55
N THR A 88 12.46 -6.46 -5.93
CA THR A 88 11.68 -5.79 -4.88
C THR A 88 11.53 -6.69 -3.68
N VAL A 89 11.60 -6.10 -2.50
CA VAL A 89 11.25 -6.77 -1.25
C VAL A 89 10.35 -5.82 -0.47
N ASP A 90 9.15 -6.28 -0.14
CA ASP A 90 8.18 -5.55 0.65
C ASP A 90 7.88 -6.35 1.91
N VAL A 91 7.90 -5.68 3.06
CA VAL A 91 7.53 -6.22 4.36
C VAL A 91 6.36 -5.41 4.86
N LEU A 92 5.26 -6.05 5.18
CA LEU A 92 4.04 -5.43 5.64
C LEU A 92 3.62 -6.03 6.98
N PHE A 93 3.37 -5.18 7.94
CA PHE A 93 2.72 -5.51 9.19
C PHE A 93 1.46 -4.66 9.33
N SER A 94 0.31 -5.28 9.58
CA SER A 94 -0.94 -4.56 9.80
C SER A 94 -1.66 -5.08 11.03
N ASN A 95 -2.21 -4.16 11.81
CA ASN A 95 -3.01 -4.45 12.99
C ASN A 95 -4.21 -3.53 13.04
N GLN A 96 -5.38 -4.08 13.40
CA GLN A 96 -6.63 -3.32 13.56
C GLN A 96 -6.69 -2.55 14.87
N TRP A 97 -5.87 -2.93 15.86
CA TRP A 97 -5.91 -2.42 17.20
C TRP A 97 -4.54 -1.98 17.67
N ILE A 98 -4.41 -0.75 18.13
CA ILE A 98 -3.22 -0.23 18.80
C ILE A 98 -3.61 0.24 20.19
N LEU A 99 -2.90 -0.23 21.21
CA LEU A 99 -3.09 0.16 22.63
C LEU A 99 -4.55 0.06 23.10
N GLY A 100 -5.27 -0.95 22.59
CA GLY A 100 -6.70 -1.15 22.94
C GLY A 100 -7.69 -0.26 22.17
N LEU A 101 -7.19 0.64 21.31
CA LEU A 101 -8.00 1.46 20.44
C LEU A 101 -8.14 0.83 19.06
N ARG A 102 -9.30 0.89 18.45
CA ARG A 102 -9.54 0.43 17.09
C ARG A 102 -9.02 1.46 16.07
N ILE A 103 -7.71 1.49 15.93
CA ILE A 103 -7.02 2.34 14.97
C ILE A 103 -6.24 1.41 14.02
N PRO A 104 -6.80 1.08 12.85
CA PRO A 104 -6.10 0.30 11.85
C PRO A 104 -4.75 0.95 11.51
N THR A 105 -3.69 0.19 11.72
CA THR A 105 -2.33 0.65 11.51
C THR A 105 -1.60 -0.31 10.61
N GLU A 106 -0.86 0.25 9.68
CA GLU A 106 -0.05 -0.45 8.71
C GLU A 106 1.38 0.09 8.78
N MET A 107 2.34 -0.81 8.96
CA MET A 107 3.77 -0.53 8.90
C MET A 107 4.34 -1.30 7.73
N SER A 108 5.00 -0.61 6.83
CA SER A 108 5.64 -1.26 5.68
C SER A 108 7.08 -0.82 5.52
N GLY A 109 7.95 -1.77 5.23
CA GLY A 109 9.30 -1.54 4.76
C GLY A 109 9.43 -2.02 3.33
N PHE A 110 10.21 -1.35 2.52
CA PHE A 110 10.42 -1.74 1.13
C PHE A 110 11.87 -1.55 0.72
N PHE A 111 12.30 -2.41 -0.18
CA PHE A 111 13.54 -2.32 -0.93
C PHE A 111 13.24 -2.56 -2.41
N GLN A 112 13.76 -1.71 -3.27
CA GLN A 112 13.61 -1.81 -4.71
C GLN A 112 14.95 -1.56 -5.37
N SER A 113 15.29 -2.40 -6.32
CA SER A 113 16.43 -2.25 -7.20
C SER A 113 15.92 -2.09 -8.62
N PHE A 114 16.30 -1.03 -9.30
CA PHE A 114 15.94 -0.77 -10.68
C PHE A 114 17.07 -0.03 -11.41
N ARG A 115 17.04 -0.03 -12.72
CA ARG A 115 18.06 0.64 -13.53
C ARG A 115 17.66 2.08 -13.83
N ASN A 116 18.65 2.96 -13.79
CA ASN A 116 18.51 4.29 -14.38
C ASN A 116 19.03 4.26 -15.83
N TYR A 117 18.15 4.62 -16.78
CA TYR A 117 18.46 4.60 -18.20
C TYR A 117 19.48 5.63 -18.65
N GLU A 118 19.46 6.80 -18.02
CA GLU A 118 20.33 7.89 -18.41
C GLU A 118 21.80 7.62 -18.06
N GLN A 119 22.04 6.77 -17.08
CA GLN A 119 23.36 6.59 -16.49
C GLN A 119 23.91 5.16 -16.58
N ASP A 120 23.14 4.20 -17.11
CA ASP A 120 23.49 2.78 -17.21
C ASP A 120 23.81 2.11 -15.86
N ASP A 121 23.26 2.63 -14.77
CA ASP A 121 23.51 2.19 -13.40
C ASP A 121 22.27 1.72 -12.66
N GLY A 122 22.52 0.95 -11.57
CA GLY A 122 21.49 0.54 -10.65
C GLY A 122 21.18 1.62 -9.62
N ILE A 123 19.90 1.93 -9.46
CA ILE A 123 19.38 2.73 -8.36
C ILE A 123 18.80 1.79 -7.34
N TYR A 124 19.15 2.00 -6.07
CA TYR A 124 18.51 1.34 -4.94
C TYR A 124 17.59 2.33 -4.24
N ARG A 125 16.37 1.90 -4.02
CA ARG A 125 15.39 2.66 -3.25
C ARG A 125 14.92 1.80 -2.10
N TYR A 126 15.01 2.31 -0.90
CA TYR A 126 14.52 1.64 0.29
C TYR A 126 13.88 2.63 1.25
N GLY A 127 13.02 2.14 2.08
CA GLY A 127 12.31 3.02 2.99
C GLY A 127 11.34 2.30 3.90
N PHE A 128 10.68 3.12 4.68
CA PHE A 128 9.71 2.71 5.68
C PHE A 128 8.49 3.63 5.63
N GLN A 129 7.32 3.07 5.87
CA GLN A 129 6.07 3.79 5.94
C GLN A 129 5.26 3.32 7.14
N LEU A 130 4.67 4.27 7.85
CA LEU A 130 3.67 4.05 8.89
C LEU A 130 2.39 4.76 8.48
N ALA A 131 1.30 4.02 8.40
CA ALA A 131 -0.01 4.56 8.07
C ALA A 131 -1.02 4.19 9.16
N ASN A 132 -1.86 5.15 9.53
CA ASN A 132 -2.97 4.95 10.46
C ASN A 132 -4.26 5.46 9.85
N ILE A 133 -5.38 4.80 10.15
CA ILE A 133 -6.70 5.22 9.68
C ILE A 133 -7.59 5.43 10.89
N LEU A 134 -8.03 6.66 11.09
CA LEU A 134 -9.04 7.00 12.07
C LEU A 134 -10.39 7.07 11.35
N GLN A 135 -11.23 6.07 11.61
CA GLN A 135 -12.59 6.04 11.08
C GLN A 135 -13.47 6.97 11.93
N LEU A 136 -14.07 7.97 11.30
CA LEU A 136 -15.00 8.91 11.96
C LEU A 136 -16.43 8.37 11.94
N ASP A 137 -16.82 7.80 10.78
CA ASP A 137 -18.08 7.08 10.57
C ASP A 137 -17.90 6.06 9.42
N GLU A 138 -18.97 5.44 8.95
CA GLU A 138 -18.93 4.39 7.92
C GLU A 138 -18.29 4.84 6.60
N ARG A 139 -18.32 6.13 6.29
CA ARG A 139 -17.88 6.70 5.01
C ARG A 139 -16.84 7.81 5.14
N SER A 140 -16.60 8.28 6.36
CA SER A 140 -15.69 9.38 6.66
C SER A 140 -14.49 8.89 7.46
N TYR A 141 -13.28 9.30 7.05
CA TYR A 141 -12.05 8.89 7.72
C TYR A 141 -10.95 9.95 7.61
N ILE A 142 -9.99 9.85 8.48
CA ILE A 142 -8.71 10.55 8.39
C ILE A 142 -7.62 9.48 8.33
N ARG A 143 -6.79 9.52 7.30
CA ARG A 143 -5.61 8.68 7.15
C ARG A 143 -4.36 9.53 7.30
N THR A 144 -3.46 9.12 8.17
CA THR A 144 -2.13 9.72 8.31
C THR A 144 -1.08 8.75 7.79
N ILE A 145 -0.09 9.27 7.08
CA ILE A 145 1.00 8.48 6.51
C ILE A 145 2.30 9.21 6.80
N LEU A 146 3.20 8.57 7.53
CA LEU A 146 4.58 8.97 7.71
C LEU A 146 5.45 8.07 6.83
N ARG A 147 6.27 8.65 5.97
CA ARG A 147 7.15 7.92 5.06
C ARG A 147 8.55 8.48 5.08
N TRP A 148 9.50 7.59 5.17
CA TRP A 148 10.91 7.84 4.97
C TRP A 148 11.41 6.96 3.83
N GLU A 149 12.14 7.53 2.90
CA GLU A 149 12.75 6.82 1.78
C GLU A 149 14.10 7.41 1.41
N LEU A 150 14.97 6.53 0.96
CA LEU A 150 16.32 6.86 0.52
C LEU A 150 16.55 6.27 -0.86
N PHE A 151 17.11 7.09 -1.73
CA PHE A 151 17.56 6.71 -3.08
C PHE A 151 19.07 6.75 -3.07
N ASP A 152 19.70 5.62 -3.30
CA ASP A 152 21.14 5.45 -3.44
C ASP A 152 21.47 5.27 -4.93
N ASP A 153 22.16 6.26 -5.51
CA ASP A 153 22.64 6.26 -6.89
C ASP A 153 24.16 6.15 -6.85
N LYS A 154 24.69 4.97 -7.16
CA LYS A 154 26.11 4.62 -6.99
C LYS A 154 27.09 5.42 -7.83
N LYS A 155 26.66 6.06 -8.93
CA LYS A 155 27.55 6.81 -9.86
C LYS A 155 27.56 8.31 -9.63
N ARG A 156 26.71 8.83 -8.81
CA ARG A 156 26.71 10.24 -8.52
C ARG A 156 27.93 10.55 -7.66
N ASP A 157 28.96 11.20 -8.25
CA ASP A 157 30.17 11.64 -7.56
C ASP A 157 29.89 12.57 -6.35
N ASP A 158 28.76 13.25 -6.38
CA ASP A 158 28.16 13.88 -5.22
C ASP A 158 27.51 12.80 -4.34
N LYS A 159 28.18 12.42 -3.29
CA LYS A 159 27.75 11.46 -2.22
C LYS A 159 26.46 11.86 -1.51
N ASN A 160 25.55 12.55 -2.15
CA ASN A 160 24.29 12.97 -1.57
C ASN A 160 23.18 12.00 -1.98
N ASP A 161 23.06 10.92 -1.23
CA ASP A 161 21.86 10.11 -1.24
C ASP A 161 20.63 11.02 -1.15
N ILE A 162 19.63 10.80 -1.98
CA ILE A 162 18.41 11.59 -1.93
C ILE A 162 17.52 11.00 -0.83
N GLU A 163 17.48 11.66 0.29
CA GLU A 163 16.61 11.31 1.40
C GLU A 163 15.31 12.12 1.34
N ASN A 164 14.17 11.42 1.29
CA ASN A 164 12.85 12.02 1.36
C ASN A 164 12.14 11.60 2.65
N ARG A 165 11.68 12.57 3.42
CA ARG A 165 10.82 12.35 4.58
C ARG A 165 9.54 13.11 4.36
N SER A 166 8.43 12.41 4.42
CA SER A 166 7.13 13.02 4.14
C SER A 166 6.09 12.63 5.18
N PHE A 167 5.22 13.57 5.45
CA PHE A 167 4.01 13.38 6.22
C PHE A 167 2.82 13.77 5.37
N ARG A 168 1.83 12.87 5.30
CA ARG A 168 0.62 13.06 4.52
C ARG A 168 -0.60 12.84 5.40
N ILE A 169 -1.57 13.73 5.28
CA ILE A 169 -2.90 13.58 5.87
C ILE A 169 -3.90 13.52 4.72
N VAL A 170 -4.70 12.49 4.69
CA VAL A 170 -5.81 12.34 3.75
C VAL A 170 -7.10 12.31 4.56
N GLY A 171 -7.98 13.26 4.32
CA GLY A 171 -9.30 13.34 4.94
C GLY A 171 -10.39 13.11 3.91
N ARG A 172 -11.38 12.30 4.26
CA ARG A 172 -12.63 12.19 3.53
C ARG A 172 -13.79 12.39 4.49
N LEU A 173 -14.62 13.36 4.19
CA LEU A 173 -15.88 13.62 4.87
C LEU A 173 -17.02 13.42 3.86
N ASP A 174 -17.80 12.35 4.03
CA ASP A 174 -18.89 11.99 3.14
C ASP A 174 -20.23 12.15 3.87
N ARG A 175 -20.99 13.15 3.45
CA ARG A 175 -22.32 13.49 3.94
C ARG A 175 -23.38 13.35 2.86
N ALA A 176 -23.08 12.64 1.78
CA ALA A 176 -24.03 12.36 0.73
C ALA A 176 -25.12 11.40 1.19
N ASN A 177 -26.35 11.64 0.79
CA ASN A 177 -27.50 10.79 1.18
C ASN A 177 -27.43 9.38 0.55
N ASN A 178 -26.84 9.25 -0.63
CA ASN A 178 -26.67 7.98 -1.32
C ASN A 178 -25.25 7.91 -1.91
N PRO A 179 -24.48 6.83 -1.64
CA PRO A 179 -23.11 6.70 -2.14
C PRO A 179 -23.03 6.44 -3.65
N LEU A 180 -24.07 5.84 -4.25
CA LEU A 180 -24.10 5.50 -5.69
C LEU A 180 -24.72 6.61 -6.52
N TYR A 181 -25.80 7.22 -6.03
CA TYR A 181 -26.55 8.27 -6.72
C TYR A 181 -26.83 9.43 -5.75
N PRO A 182 -25.82 10.26 -5.46
CA PRO A 182 -25.99 11.37 -4.53
C PRO A 182 -26.94 12.41 -5.13
N SER A 183 -28.06 12.66 -4.45
CA SER A 183 -29.00 13.73 -4.81
C SER A 183 -28.97 14.90 -3.83
N ARG A 184 -28.38 14.69 -2.64
CA ARG A 184 -28.22 15.70 -1.59
C ARG A 184 -26.99 15.39 -0.76
N GLY A 185 -26.38 16.43 -0.22
CA GLY A 185 -25.19 16.33 0.62
C GLY A 185 -23.94 16.71 -0.13
N TYR A 186 -22.80 16.36 0.41
CA TYR A 186 -21.48 16.66 -0.17
C TYR A 186 -20.46 15.60 0.22
N VAL A 187 -19.42 15.48 -0.58
CA VAL A 187 -18.20 14.72 -0.28
C VAL A 187 -17.03 15.68 -0.34
N LEU A 188 -16.35 15.86 0.78
CA LEU A 188 -15.12 16.64 0.87
C LEU A 188 -13.94 15.67 0.94
N ASN A 189 -13.01 15.81 0.01
CA ASN A 189 -11.72 15.12 0.03
C ASN A 189 -10.63 16.17 0.21
N THR A 190 -9.73 15.96 1.15
CA THR A 190 -8.61 16.87 1.40
C THR A 190 -7.34 16.05 1.57
N GLU A 191 -6.28 16.46 0.91
CA GLU A 191 -4.95 15.89 1.06
C GLU A 191 -3.95 17.00 1.39
N LEU A 192 -3.19 16.80 2.46
CA LEU A 192 -2.08 17.63 2.89
C LEU A 192 -0.81 16.79 2.80
N ILE A 193 0.19 17.28 2.09
CA ILE A 193 1.50 16.63 1.99
C ILE A 193 2.56 17.66 2.45
N SER A 194 3.38 17.26 3.40
CA SER A 194 4.59 17.99 3.80
C SER A 194 5.80 17.08 3.59
N VAL A 195 6.74 17.55 2.79
CA VAL A 195 8.01 16.86 2.53
C VAL A 195 9.15 17.72 3.07
N GLY A 196 10.07 17.10 3.82
CA GLY A 196 11.21 17.81 4.40
C GLY A 196 10.81 18.83 5.47
N GLY A 197 11.47 19.98 5.50
CA GLY A 197 11.26 21.01 6.52
C GLY A 197 11.54 20.50 7.92
N LEU A 198 10.54 20.47 8.79
CA LEU A 198 10.64 19.94 10.16
C LEU A 198 11.07 18.47 10.21
N LEU A 199 10.71 17.69 9.18
CA LEU A 199 11.07 16.28 9.07
C LEU A 199 12.51 16.09 8.57
N ARG A 200 13.16 17.16 8.11
CA ARG A 200 14.45 17.14 7.41
C ARG A 200 14.36 16.37 6.08
N GLY A 201 15.47 16.09 5.43
CA GLY A 201 15.56 15.47 4.10
C GLY A 201 16.11 16.45 3.06
N ASN A 202 16.35 15.98 1.85
CA ASN A 202 17.00 16.76 0.77
C ASN A 202 16.00 17.62 -0.03
N ARG A 203 14.72 17.41 0.15
CA ARG A 203 13.66 18.17 -0.53
C ARG A 203 12.71 18.79 0.49
N THR A 204 12.22 19.98 0.19
CA THR A 204 11.24 20.67 1.04
C THR A 204 10.14 21.25 0.17
N TYR A 205 8.92 20.78 0.35
CA TYR A 205 7.73 21.37 -0.24
C TYR A 205 6.48 20.99 0.56
N GLN A 206 5.43 21.75 0.35
CA GLN A 206 4.10 21.45 0.88
C GLN A 206 3.08 21.49 -0.26
N LYS A 207 2.13 20.56 -0.23
CA LYS A 207 1.02 20.51 -1.18
C LYS A 207 -0.28 20.37 -0.42
N ILE A 208 -1.28 21.12 -0.85
CA ILE A 208 -2.67 21.00 -0.40
C ILE A 208 -3.50 20.71 -1.64
N ASP A 209 -4.31 19.69 -1.56
CA ASP A 209 -5.29 19.34 -2.59
C ASP A 209 -6.65 19.17 -1.92
N THR A 210 -7.67 19.83 -2.45
CA THR A 210 -9.02 19.78 -1.88
C THR A 210 -10.05 19.73 -3.00
N GLY A 211 -10.94 18.76 -2.92
CA GLY A 211 -12.05 18.58 -3.85
C GLY A 211 -13.38 18.46 -3.11
N ILE A 212 -14.40 19.10 -3.64
CA ILE A 212 -15.79 19.00 -3.17
C ILE A 212 -16.64 18.49 -4.34
N GLN A 213 -17.47 17.51 -4.05
CA GLN A 213 -18.45 16.94 -4.97
C GLN A 213 -19.86 17.04 -4.38
#